data_c2f45226e9b097d268f9811b766320f3
#
_entry.id   c2f45226e9b097d268f9811b766320f3
#
_cell.length_a   1.000
_cell.length_b   1.000
_cell.length_c   1.000
_cell.angle_alpha   90.00
_cell.angle_beta   90.00
_cell.angle_gamma   90.00
#
_symmetry.space_group_name_H-M   'P 1'
#
loop_
_entity.id
_entity.type
_entity.pdbx_description
1 polymer ?
#
loop_
_entity_poly.entity_id
_entity_poly.type
_entity_poly.pdbx_seq_one_letter_code
_entity_poly.pdbx_strand_id
1 'polypeptide(L)'
;KADCITDGASLESSAFFQKSSNAATGTPYILAVDMQKNARISEINLSTRLVNGSEAAYKYTIEGSTDGKSYKMLVDGRQNWQVGFLILNIEDPASYRYLRLRVYGVVNVHKGNSAMWADGIYEFAAFGTPQ
;
A
#
# COMPACT_ATOMS: atom_id res chain seq x y z
N LYS A 1 11.40 1.02 8.81
CA LYS A 1 12.31 0.81 7.71
C LYS A 1 11.53 0.36 6.48
N ALA A 2 11.72 1.06 5.38
CA ALA A 2 10.84 0.86 4.22
C ALA A 2 11.03 -0.50 3.53
N ASP A 3 12.21 -1.10 3.62
CA ASP A 3 12.46 -2.39 2.97
C ASP A 3 11.70 -3.56 3.61
N CYS A 4 11.12 -3.39 4.81
CA CYS A 4 10.32 -4.44 5.42
C CYS A 4 9.02 -4.72 4.65
N ILE A 5 8.54 -3.79 3.82
CA ILE A 5 7.31 -3.98 3.06
C ILE A 5 7.43 -4.99 1.92
N THR A 6 8.64 -5.42 1.60
CA THR A 6 8.89 -6.39 0.53
C THR A 6 9.57 -7.66 1.05
N ASP A 7 9.51 -7.93 2.35
CA ASP A 7 10.19 -9.07 2.96
C ASP A 7 9.37 -10.37 2.93
N GLY A 8 8.15 -10.34 2.40
CA GLY A 8 7.28 -11.52 2.32
C GLY A 8 6.49 -11.81 3.58
N ALA A 9 6.69 -11.05 4.64
CA ALA A 9 6.01 -11.27 5.92
C ALA A 9 4.81 -10.34 6.05
N SER A 10 3.64 -10.90 6.36
CA SER A 10 2.41 -10.14 6.47
C SER A 10 1.70 -10.30 7.81
N LEU A 11 2.38 -10.90 8.79
CA LEU A 11 1.82 -11.10 10.12
C LEU A 11 2.01 -9.86 10.98
N GLU A 12 1.10 -9.62 11.92
CA GLU A 12 1.16 -8.47 12.80
C GLU A 12 2.45 -8.42 13.63
N SER A 13 3.02 -9.58 13.94
CA SER A 13 4.29 -9.66 14.65
C SER A 13 5.50 -9.31 13.80
N SER A 14 5.31 -9.14 12.49
CA SER A 14 6.38 -8.81 11.56
C SER A 14 6.78 -7.34 11.67
N ALA A 15 7.94 -7.02 11.15
CA ALA A 15 8.33 -5.62 10.98
C ALA A 15 7.38 -4.95 9.97
N PHE A 16 7.08 -3.70 10.19
CA PHE A 16 6.23 -2.93 9.31
C PHE A 16 6.75 -1.51 9.17
N PHE A 17 6.41 -0.89 8.04
CA PHE A 17 6.67 0.52 7.83
C PHE A 17 5.60 1.34 8.55
N GLN A 18 6.03 2.37 9.25
CA GLN A 18 5.13 3.34 9.87
C GLN A 18 5.70 4.73 9.64
N LYS A 19 4.88 5.61 9.08
CA LYS A 19 5.31 6.98 8.81
C LYS A 19 5.67 7.71 10.09
N SER A 20 4.74 7.73 11.04
CA SER A 20 4.94 8.32 12.35
C SER A 20 3.65 8.17 13.14
N SER A 21 3.76 7.95 14.44
CA SER A 21 2.59 7.89 15.31
C SER A 21 1.86 9.23 15.39
N ASN A 22 2.54 10.33 15.06
CA ASN A 22 1.94 11.67 15.06
C ASN A 22 1.62 12.16 13.66
N ALA A 23 1.43 11.26 12.74
CA ALA A 23 1.37 11.59 11.33
C ALA A 23 0.02 12.14 10.85
N ALA A 24 -0.82 12.64 11.74
CA ALA A 24 -2.05 13.31 11.31
C ALA A 24 -1.79 14.40 10.28
N THR A 25 -0.59 14.97 10.30
CA THR A 25 -0.17 16.02 9.38
C THR A 25 0.78 15.53 8.30
N GLY A 26 1.18 14.26 8.32
CA GLY A 26 2.19 13.73 7.41
C GLY A 26 1.64 13.14 6.13
N THR A 27 0.34 13.25 5.87
CA THR A 27 -0.27 12.67 4.70
C THR A 27 -0.43 13.69 3.59
N PRO A 28 -0.42 13.22 2.34
CA PRO A 28 -0.12 11.85 1.93
C PRO A 28 1.36 11.52 2.06
N TYR A 29 1.66 10.26 2.25
CA TYR A 29 3.04 9.79 2.14
C TYR A 29 3.12 8.76 1.01
N ILE A 30 4.34 8.52 0.54
CA ILE A 30 4.58 7.68 -0.64
C ILE A 30 5.62 6.63 -0.32
N LEU A 31 5.31 5.38 -0.69
CA LEU A 31 6.27 4.29 -0.70
C LEU A 31 6.45 3.85 -2.14
N ALA A 32 7.67 3.98 -2.65
CA ALA A 32 8.00 3.63 -4.03
C ALA A 32 8.88 2.40 -4.07
N VAL A 33 8.60 1.52 -5.03
CA VAL A 33 9.35 0.29 -5.22
C VAL A 33 9.86 0.24 -6.66
N ASP A 34 11.16 -0.01 -6.82
CA ASP A 34 11.77 -0.33 -8.10
C ASP A 34 11.90 -1.86 -8.18
N MET A 35 11.12 -2.47 -9.07
CA MET A 35 11.18 -3.92 -9.25
C MET A 35 12.39 -4.38 -10.06
N GLN A 36 13.19 -3.42 -10.54
CA GLN A 36 14.44 -3.63 -11.26
C GLN A 36 14.29 -4.25 -12.64
N LYS A 37 13.08 -4.57 -13.03
CA LYS A 37 12.75 -5.06 -14.38
C LYS A 37 11.29 -4.78 -14.66
N ASN A 38 10.95 -4.72 -15.94
CA ASN A 38 9.55 -4.61 -16.34
C ASN A 38 8.83 -5.94 -16.08
N ALA A 39 7.62 -5.85 -15.56
CA ALA A 39 6.76 -7.00 -15.37
C ALA A 39 5.32 -6.58 -15.67
N ARG A 40 4.57 -7.49 -16.28
CA ARG A 40 3.13 -7.29 -16.47
C ARG A 40 2.43 -7.59 -15.17
N ILE A 41 1.94 -6.56 -14.51
CA ILE A 41 1.36 -6.66 -13.18
C ILE A 41 -0.13 -6.98 -13.28
N SER A 42 -0.56 -8.07 -12.65
CA SER A 42 -1.95 -8.50 -12.64
C SER A 42 -2.59 -8.47 -11.26
N GLU A 43 -1.78 -8.53 -10.20
CA GLU A 43 -2.29 -8.55 -8.83
C GLU A 43 -1.31 -7.84 -7.90
N ILE A 44 -1.85 -7.13 -6.93
CA ILE A 44 -1.06 -6.49 -5.87
C ILE A 44 -1.66 -6.90 -4.52
N ASN A 45 -0.82 -7.32 -3.60
CA ASN A 45 -1.22 -7.61 -2.23
C ASN A 45 -0.70 -6.51 -1.31
N LEU A 46 -1.60 -5.95 -0.53
CA LEU A 46 -1.29 -4.89 0.42
C LEU A 46 -1.72 -5.36 1.81
N SER A 47 -0.76 -5.60 2.68
CA SER A 47 -1.04 -5.99 4.06
C SER A 47 -0.80 -4.80 4.97
N THR A 48 -1.87 -4.36 5.64
CA THR A 48 -1.85 -3.20 6.51
C THR A 48 -1.98 -3.61 7.96
N ARG A 49 -1.58 -2.71 8.85
CA ARG A 49 -1.62 -2.97 10.28
C ARG A 49 -3.06 -3.11 10.77
N LEU A 50 -3.28 -4.16 11.56
CA LEU A 50 -4.52 -4.35 12.31
C LEU A 50 -4.24 -4.12 13.79
N VAL A 51 -5.04 -3.29 14.41
CA VAL A 51 -4.98 -3.06 15.85
C VAL A 51 -6.33 -3.43 16.41
N ASN A 52 -6.37 -4.44 17.27
CA ASN A 52 -7.61 -4.97 17.81
C ASN A 52 -8.42 -3.86 18.50
N GLY A 53 -9.68 -3.72 18.07
CA GLY A 53 -10.56 -2.66 18.57
C GLY A 53 -10.38 -1.31 17.90
N SER A 54 -9.36 -1.18 17.04
CA SER A 54 -9.07 0.06 16.34
C SER A 54 -8.74 -0.22 14.88
N GLU A 55 -9.46 -1.18 14.29
CA GLU A 55 -9.27 -1.53 12.89
C GLU A 55 -9.45 -0.31 12.00
N ALA A 56 -8.52 -0.14 11.07
CA ALA A 56 -8.48 1.05 10.24
C ALA A 56 -8.43 0.69 8.75
N ALA A 57 -9.19 1.43 7.97
CA ALA A 57 -9.14 1.34 6.52
C ALA A 57 -8.19 2.40 5.99
N TYR A 58 -7.35 1.99 5.04
CA TYR A 58 -6.38 2.87 4.40
C TYR A 58 -7.01 3.48 3.16
N LYS A 59 -6.86 4.79 3.04
CA LYS A 59 -7.26 5.55 1.85
C LYS A 59 -6.00 5.75 1.02
N TYR A 60 -5.94 5.14 -0.15
CA TYR A 60 -4.69 5.02 -0.88
C TYR A 60 -4.92 5.03 -2.38
N THR A 61 -3.83 5.22 -3.12
CA THR A 61 -3.76 4.92 -4.54
C THR A 61 -2.49 4.11 -4.82
N ILE A 62 -2.54 3.28 -5.85
CA ILE A 62 -1.36 2.57 -6.34
C ILE A 62 -1.18 2.95 -7.80
N GLU A 63 0.05 3.33 -8.14
CA GLU A 63 0.40 3.83 -9.45
C GLU A 63 1.60 3.07 -9.98
N GLY A 64 1.68 2.90 -11.30
CA GLY A 64 2.78 2.22 -11.97
C GLY A 64 3.46 3.11 -12.99
N SER A 65 4.73 2.82 -13.24
CA SER A 65 5.54 3.57 -14.20
C SER A 65 6.58 2.67 -14.85
N THR A 66 6.91 2.98 -16.09
CA THR A 66 8.02 2.31 -16.79
C THR A 66 9.33 3.07 -16.64
N ASP A 67 9.29 4.36 -16.40
CA ASP A 67 10.48 5.24 -16.36
C ASP A 67 10.75 5.86 -14.99
N GLY A 68 9.85 5.68 -14.03
CA GLY A 68 9.99 6.29 -12.72
C GLY A 68 9.63 7.77 -12.67
N LYS A 69 9.12 8.32 -13.75
CA LYS A 69 8.77 9.75 -13.86
C LYS A 69 7.30 9.95 -14.12
N SER A 70 6.75 9.27 -15.11
CA SER A 70 5.33 9.34 -15.44
C SER A 70 4.62 8.12 -14.89
N TYR A 71 3.59 8.34 -14.08
CA TYR A 71 2.86 7.28 -13.39
C TYR A 71 1.42 7.22 -13.85
N LYS A 72 0.90 5.99 -13.93
CA LYS A 72 -0.49 5.72 -14.26
C LYS A 72 -1.18 5.10 -13.05
N MET A 73 -2.41 5.53 -12.78
CA MET A 73 -3.23 4.96 -11.72
C MET A 73 -3.58 3.51 -12.03
N LEU A 74 -3.27 2.60 -11.10
CA LEU A 74 -3.60 1.19 -11.21
C LEU A 74 -4.76 0.83 -10.28
N VAL A 75 -4.75 1.34 -9.06
CA VAL A 75 -5.80 1.10 -8.08
C VAL A 75 -6.14 2.41 -7.40
N ASP A 76 -7.42 2.76 -7.43
CA ASP A 76 -7.93 3.91 -6.68
C ASP A 76 -8.64 3.39 -5.45
N GLY A 77 -7.96 3.38 -4.32
CA GLY A 77 -8.48 2.94 -3.04
C GLY A 77 -8.87 4.08 -2.12
N ARG A 78 -9.14 5.28 -2.64
CA ARG A 78 -9.50 6.42 -1.80
C ARG A 78 -10.85 6.26 -1.12
N GLN A 79 -11.70 5.35 -1.64
CA GLN A 79 -12.99 5.02 -1.02
C GLN A 79 -12.98 3.68 -0.30
N ASN A 80 -11.80 3.12 -0.07
CA ASN A 80 -11.66 1.80 0.56
C ASN A 80 -12.13 1.81 2.02
N TRP A 81 -12.87 0.75 2.40
CA TRP A 81 -13.28 0.50 3.78
C TRP A 81 -12.84 -0.88 4.30
N GLN A 82 -12.13 -1.67 3.48
CA GLN A 82 -11.59 -2.95 3.91
C GLN A 82 -10.33 -2.76 4.75
N VAL A 83 -10.17 -3.62 5.76
CA VAL A 83 -9.03 -3.55 6.67
C VAL A 83 -8.15 -4.79 6.49
N GLY A 84 -6.88 -4.67 6.88
CA GLY A 84 -5.97 -5.80 6.94
C GLY A 84 -5.35 -6.14 5.60
N PHE A 85 -5.50 -7.37 5.17
CA PHE A 85 -4.87 -7.87 3.95
C PHE A 85 -5.77 -7.68 2.74
N LEU A 86 -5.29 -6.92 1.78
CA LEU A 86 -6.03 -6.61 0.55
C LEU A 86 -5.38 -7.34 -0.62
N ILE A 87 -6.20 -8.04 -1.40
CA ILE A 87 -5.79 -8.65 -2.67
C ILE A 87 -6.43 -7.82 -3.77
N LEU A 88 -5.60 -7.17 -4.56
CA LEU A 88 -6.05 -6.18 -5.54
C LEU A 88 -5.76 -6.71 -6.94
N ASN A 89 -6.82 -6.97 -7.69
CA ASN A 89 -6.70 -7.40 -9.09
C ASN A 89 -6.62 -6.15 -9.97
N ILE A 90 -5.68 -6.15 -10.92
CA ILE A 90 -5.49 -5.05 -11.83
C ILE A 90 -6.36 -5.31 -13.06
N GLU A 91 -7.33 -4.44 -13.30
CA GLU A 91 -8.31 -4.62 -14.39
C GLU A 91 -7.67 -4.64 -15.77
N ASP A 92 -6.67 -3.82 -15.97
CA ASP A 92 -6.02 -3.64 -17.27
C ASP A 92 -4.53 -3.85 -17.09
N PRO A 93 -4.09 -5.12 -16.99
CA PRO A 93 -2.68 -5.41 -16.72
C PRO A 93 -1.77 -4.84 -17.82
N ALA A 94 -0.72 -4.18 -17.40
CA ALA A 94 0.31 -3.65 -18.28
C ALA A 94 1.67 -3.79 -17.61
N SER A 95 2.73 -3.52 -18.38
CA SER A 95 4.09 -3.69 -17.90
C SER A 95 4.56 -2.44 -17.20
N TYR A 96 5.13 -2.62 -16.00
CA TYR A 96 5.70 -1.54 -15.20
C TYR A 96 6.99 -2.03 -14.56
N ARG A 97 7.89 -1.10 -14.29
CA ARG A 97 9.09 -1.36 -13.49
C ARG A 97 8.96 -0.78 -12.09
N TYR A 98 8.27 0.36 -11.98
CA TYR A 98 8.14 1.09 -10.72
C TYR A 98 6.70 1.08 -10.27
N LEU A 99 6.50 0.82 -8.97
CA LEU A 99 5.19 0.93 -8.33
C LEU A 99 5.26 1.94 -7.20
N ARG A 100 4.16 2.64 -6.98
CA ARG A 100 4.10 3.67 -5.96
C ARG A 100 2.78 3.55 -5.21
N LEU A 101 2.88 3.34 -3.89
CA LEU A 101 1.75 3.37 -2.98
C LEU A 101 1.69 4.75 -2.34
N ARG A 102 0.58 5.43 -2.51
CA ARG A 102 0.35 6.73 -1.87
C ARG A 102 -0.77 6.56 -0.86
N VAL A 103 -0.49 6.88 0.42
CA VAL A 103 -1.47 6.79 1.49
C VAL A 103 -1.94 8.19 1.84
N TYR A 104 -3.23 8.44 1.69
CA TYR A 104 -3.86 9.74 1.96
C TYR A 104 -4.36 9.84 3.39
N GLY A 105 -4.76 8.72 3.99
CA GLY A 105 -5.26 8.69 5.33
C GLY A 105 -5.51 7.29 5.82
N VAL A 106 -5.68 7.17 7.13
CA VAL A 106 -6.03 5.93 7.82
C VAL A 106 -7.20 6.27 8.73
N VAL A 107 -8.32 5.57 8.56
CA VAL A 107 -9.59 5.91 9.21
C VAL A 107 -10.09 4.72 10.01
N ASN A 108 -10.42 4.96 11.28
CA ASN A 108 -11.02 3.93 12.14
C ASN A 108 -12.40 3.58 11.61
N VAL A 109 -12.62 2.30 11.27
CA VAL A 109 -13.88 1.88 10.64
C VAL A 109 -15.06 1.85 11.60
N HIS A 110 -14.80 1.82 12.91
CA HIS A 110 -15.86 1.81 13.92
C HIS A 110 -16.37 3.21 14.25
N LYS A 111 -15.48 4.21 14.20
CA LYS A 111 -15.77 5.57 14.63
C LYS A 111 -15.75 6.58 13.50
N GLY A 112 -15.12 6.25 12.37
CA GLY A 112 -15.03 7.14 11.22
C GLY A 112 -14.03 8.27 11.36
N ASN A 113 -13.25 8.31 12.45
CA ASN A 113 -12.26 9.36 12.66
C ASN A 113 -10.87 8.91 12.21
N SER A 114 -9.96 9.86 12.13
CA SER A 114 -8.57 9.59 11.75
C SER A 114 -7.92 8.62 12.74
N ALA A 115 -7.20 7.64 12.21
CA ALA A 115 -6.46 6.66 12.98
C ALA A 115 -5.00 6.57 12.51
N MET A 116 -4.40 7.69 12.15
CA MET A 116 -3.02 7.72 11.64
C MET A 116 -2.01 7.13 12.62
N TRP A 117 -2.32 7.11 13.92
CA TRP A 117 -1.47 6.46 14.91
C TRP A 117 -1.37 4.94 14.67
N ALA A 118 -2.38 4.34 14.02
CA ALA A 118 -2.41 2.92 13.73
C ALA A 118 -1.81 2.58 12.36
N ASP A 119 -1.22 3.56 11.69
CA ASP A 119 -0.61 3.37 10.37
C ASP A 119 0.51 2.34 10.44
N GLY A 120 0.54 1.46 9.46
CA GLY A 120 1.62 0.48 9.30
C GLY A 120 1.38 -0.41 8.11
N ILE A 121 2.43 -0.59 7.30
CA ILE A 121 2.41 -1.46 6.12
C ILE A 121 3.33 -2.64 6.38
N TYR A 122 2.78 -3.85 6.39
CA TYR A 122 3.56 -5.07 6.54
C TYR A 122 4.13 -5.55 5.22
N GLU A 123 3.34 -5.49 4.16
CA GLU A 123 3.73 -6.05 2.88
C GLU A 123 3.08 -5.27 1.74
N PHE A 124 3.84 -5.06 0.69
CA PHE A 124 3.37 -4.48 -0.56
C PHE A 124 4.01 -5.30 -1.67
N ALA A 125 3.27 -6.28 -2.18
CA ALA A 125 3.79 -7.27 -3.12
C ALA A 125 3.03 -7.20 -4.43
N ALA A 126 3.75 -7.33 -5.53
CA ALA A 126 3.17 -7.36 -6.86
C ALA A 126 3.41 -8.71 -7.52
N PHE A 127 2.42 -9.18 -8.25
CA PHE A 127 2.47 -10.46 -8.95
C PHE A 127 2.14 -10.24 -10.43
N GLY A 128 2.86 -10.95 -11.27
CA GLY A 128 2.67 -10.84 -12.70
C GLY A 128 3.69 -11.65 -13.46
N THR A 129 3.83 -11.33 -14.73
CA THR A 129 4.74 -12.03 -15.63
C THR A 129 5.90 -11.11 -16.01
N PRO A 130 7.15 -11.53 -15.76
CA PRO A 130 8.31 -10.74 -16.19
C PRO A 130 8.31 -10.52 -17.69
N GLN A 131 8.72 -9.35 -18.11
CA GLN A 131 8.80 -8.96 -19.51
C GLN A 131 10.24 -8.91 -20.01
#